data_5ec8b3763f63a239d6d8b8eecf045758
#
_entry.id   5ec8b3763f63a239d6d8b8eecf045758
#
_cell.length_a   1.000
_cell.length_b   1.000
_cell.length_c   1.000
_cell.angle_alpha   90.00
_cell.angle_beta   90.00
_cell.angle_gamma   90.00
#
_symmetry.space_group_name_H-M   'P 1'
#
loop_
_entity.id
_entity.type
_entity.pdbx_description
1 polymer ?
#
loop_
_entity_poly.entity_id
_entity_poly.type
_entity_poly.pdbx_seq_one_letter_code
_entity_poly.pdbx_strand_id
1 'polypeptide(L)'
;MAYPDELLELAQELANLHPDHPHQPSLRRAVSTAYYALFHLLISEATANWQRPALRAVLGRAFDHGPMKQAADKKVTELNNYFKEKPPEGPERTLAFHFYIVADTFGQAQYHRNEADYNTARDWHLTEVLLHIDGISAAFDSWNIIREEPSVQAFLVSMLPSKERKQSERLRQEKRPTLTDTPNPS
;
A
#
# COMPACT_ATOMS: atom_id res chain seq x y z
N MET A 1 4.50 11.46 -17.93
CA MET A 1 4.66 10.82 -16.61
C MET A 1 3.33 10.16 -16.29
N ALA A 2 3.31 8.97 -15.69
CA ALA A 2 2.05 8.33 -15.30
C ALA A 2 1.57 8.90 -13.95
N TYR A 3 0.26 8.87 -13.70
CA TYR A 3 -0.32 9.44 -12.48
C TYR A 3 0.34 8.95 -11.15
N PRO A 4 0.77 7.68 -11.01
CA PRO A 4 1.52 7.25 -9.83
C PRO A 4 2.86 7.95 -9.65
N ASP A 5 3.60 8.21 -10.75
CA ASP A 5 4.88 8.91 -10.70
C ASP A 5 4.68 10.38 -10.26
N GLU A 6 3.65 11.05 -10.79
CA GLU A 6 3.29 12.42 -10.39
C GLU A 6 2.94 12.52 -8.91
N LEU A 7 2.29 11.49 -8.34
CA LEU A 7 2.02 11.42 -6.90
C LEU A 7 3.30 11.23 -6.08
N LEU A 8 4.25 10.45 -6.56
CA LEU A 8 5.52 10.24 -5.86
C LEU A 8 6.36 11.53 -5.88
N GLU A 9 6.40 12.23 -7.00
CA GLU A 9 7.05 13.54 -7.13
C GLU A 9 6.38 14.58 -6.21
N LEU A 10 5.05 14.66 -6.21
CA LEU A 10 4.30 15.54 -5.31
C LEU A 10 4.58 15.24 -3.83
N ALA A 11 4.75 13.96 -3.46
CA ALA A 11 5.10 13.61 -2.08
C ALA A 11 6.47 14.17 -1.69
N GLN A 12 7.46 14.12 -2.58
CA GLN A 12 8.79 14.73 -2.36
C GLN A 12 8.71 16.25 -2.24
N GLU A 13 7.93 16.90 -3.10
CA GLU A 13 7.70 18.35 -3.03
C GLU A 13 7.07 18.76 -1.71
N LEU A 14 6.01 18.04 -1.27
CA LEU A 14 5.33 18.30 -0.01
C LEU A 14 6.26 18.12 1.22
N ALA A 15 7.14 17.13 1.20
CA ALA A 15 8.12 16.91 2.27
C ALA A 15 9.11 18.07 2.36
N ASN A 16 9.53 18.59 1.20
CA ASN A 16 10.55 19.66 1.09
C ASN A 16 9.97 21.08 1.00
N LEU A 17 8.67 21.25 1.22
CA LEU A 17 8.03 22.57 1.10
C LEU A 17 8.61 23.61 2.06
N HIS A 18 9.03 23.18 3.26
CA HIS A 18 9.65 24.03 4.29
C HIS A 18 10.82 23.27 4.97
N PRO A 19 11.97 23.11 4.31
CA PRO A 19 13.03 22.21 4.78
C PRO A 19 13.67 22.68 6.10
N ASP A 20 13.78 23.99 6.33
CA ASP A 20 14.37 24.57 7.55
C ASP A 20 13.39 24.54 8.74
N HIS A 21 12.09 24.55 8.47
CA HIS A 21 11.01 24.52 9.46
C HIS A 21 9.87 23.60 9.00
N PRO A 22 10.05 22.26 9.04
CA PRO A 22 9.07 21.33 8.53
C PRO A 22 7.71 21.44 9.23
N HIS A 23 6.66 21.67 8.45
CA HIS A 23 5.31 21.79 8.98
C HIS A 23 4.61 20.43 9.04
N GLN A 24 4.01 20.07 10.16
CA GLN A 24 3.32 18.81 10.36
C GLN A 24 2.24 18.50 9.29
N PRO A 25 1.38 19.45 8.86
CA PRO A 25 0.44 19.21 7.78
C PRO A 25 1.10 18.79 6.46
N SER A 26 2.23 19.41 6.08
CA SER A 26 2.97 19.08 4.86
C SER A 26 3.60 17.70 4.95
N LEU A 27 4.25 17.37 6.08
CA LEU A 27 4.86 16.06 6.30
C LEU A 27 3.82 14.94 6.29
N ARG A 28 2.68 15.11 6.96
CA ARG A 28 1.57 14.17 6.98
C ARG A 28 1.01 13.94 5.57
N ARG A 29 0.84 15.03 4.81
CA ARG A 29 0.39 14.95 3.42
C ARG A 29 1.41 14.24 2.53
N ALA A 30 2.69 14.49 2.71
CA ALA A 30 3.75 13.80 1.99
C ALA A 30 3.67 12.28 2.20
N VAL A 31 3.54 11.81 3.46
CA VAL A 31 3.37 10.38 3.79
C VAL A 31 2.14 9.78 3.12
N SER A 32 0.99 10.46 3.23
CA SER A 32 -0.26 9.96 2.61
C SER A 32 -0.17 9.94 1.10
N THR A 33 0.42 10.98 0.48
CA THR A 33 0.55 11.08 -0.98
C THR A 33 1.50 10.00 -1.53
N ALA A 34 2.61 9.73 -0.83
CA ALA A 34 3.54 8.67 -1.19
C ALA A 34 2.88 7.28 -1.15
N TYR A 35 2.07 6.99 -0.12
CA TYR A 35 1.25 5.77 -0.10
C TYR A 35 0.33 5.68 -1.32
N TYR A 36 -0.38 6.76 -1.67
CA TYR A 36 -1.27 6.75 -2.83
C TYR A 36 -0.52 6.57 -4.14
N ALA A 37 0.74 6.98 -4.25
CA ALA A 37 1.56 6.68 -5.42
C ALA A 37 1.69 5.17 -5.63
N LEU A 38 2.11 4.41 -4.60
CA LEU A 38 2.25 2.96 -4.69
C LEU A 38 0.89 2.25 -4.84
N PHE A 39 -0.15 2.72 -4.17
CA PHE A 39 -1.51 2.21 -4.30
C PHE A 39 -2.02 2.32 -5.73
N HIS A 40 -1.86 3.48 -6.37
CA HIS A 40 -2.29 3.69 -7.75
C HIS A 40 -1.38 3.01 -8.79
N LEU A 41 -0.10 2.81 -8.50
CA LEU A 41 0.78 1.98 -9.32
C LEU A 41 0.19 0.56 -9.43
N LEU A 42 -0.07 -0.09 -8.31
CA LEU A 42 -0.57 -1.48 -8.30
C LEU A 42 -1.96 -1.61 -8.94
N ILE A 43 -2.84 -0.62 -8.76
CA ILE A 43 -4.15 -0.61 -9.41
C ILE A 43 -4.01 -0.40 -10.93
N SER A 44 -3.17 0.52 -11.38
CA SER A 44 -2.96 0.77 -12.80
C SER A 44 -2.41 -0.47 -13.51
N GLU A 45 -1.47 -1.15 -12.87
CA GLU A 45 -0.89 -2.40 -13.36
C GLU A 45 -1.94 -3.54 -13.40
N ALA A 46 -2.72 -3.71 -12.34
CA ALA A 46 -3.79 -4.71 -12.30
C ALA A 46 -4.85 -4.48 -13.38
N THR A 47 -5.16 -3.23 -13.69
CA THR A 47 -6.17 -2.86 -14.68
C THR A 47 -5.64 -2.78 -16.10
N ALA A 48 -4.31 -2.62 -16.29
CA ALA A 48 -3.67 -2.55 -17.61
C ALA A 48 -3.92 -3.80 -18.46
N ASN A 49 -3.98 -4.98 -17.82
CA ASN A 49 -4.27 -6.27 -18.46
C ASN A 49 -5.71 -6.39 -18.98
N TRP A 50 -6.61 -5.47 -18.62
CA TRP A 50 -7.98 -5.51 -19.10
C TRP A 50 -8.08 -5.00 -20.54
N GLN A 51 -8.58 -5.85 -21.43
CA GLN A 51 -8.63 -5.59 -22.88
C GLN A 51 -9.50 -4.37 -23.28
N ARG A 52 -10.45 -3.98 -22.42
CA ARG A 52 -11.36 -2.85 -22.69
C ARG A 52 -10.94 -1.61 -21.88
N PRO A 53 -10.16 -0.68 -22.44
CA PRO A 53 -9.62 0.47 -21.70
C PRO A 53 -10.69 1.31 -21.01
N ALA A 54 -11.85 1.51 -21.65
CA ALA A 54 -12.96 2.29 -21.09
C ALA A 54 -13.52 1.72 -19.75
N LEU A 55 -13.29 0.44 -19.46
CA LEU A 55 -13.74 -0.21 -18.23
C LEU A 55 -12.65 -0.28 -17.14
N ARG A 56 -11.42 0.12 -17.45
CA ARG A 56 -10.30 0.06 -16.48
C ARG A 56 -10.57 0.93 -15.26
N ALA A 57 -11.12 2.12 -15.45
CA ALA A 57 -11.48 3.03 -14.35
C ALA A 57 -12.57 2.43 -13.43
N VAL A 58 -13.51 1.67 -13.99
CA VAL A 58 -14.56 0.99 -13.22
C VAL A 58 -13.95 -0.19 -12.42
N LEU A 59 -13.07 -0.97 -13.07
CA LEU A 59 -12.35 -2.06 -12.42
C LEU A 59 -11.45 -1.55 -11.29
N GLY A 60 -10.75 -0.44 -11.51
CA GLY A 60 -9.89 0.20 -10.50
C GLY A 60 -10.63 0.55 -9.21
N ARG A 61 -11.92 0.89 -9.29
CA ARG A 61 -12.76 1.16 -8.11
C ARG A 61 -13.12 -0.08 -7.30
N ALA A 62 -12.86 -1.28 -7.81
CA ALA A 62 -13.08 -2.52 -7.07
C ALA A 62 -11.94 -2.82 -6.09
N PHE A 63 -10.80 -2.16 -6.24
CA PHE A 63 -9.69 -2.30 -5.30
C PHE A 63 -9.95 -1.47 -4.04
N ASP A 64 -9.62 -2.06 -2.90
CA ASP A 64 -9.81 -1.46 -1.58
C ASP A 64 -8.54 -1.67 -0.73
N HIS A 65 -8.23 -0.69 0.09
CA HIS A 65 -7.05 -0.66 0.96
C HIS A 65 -6.91 -1.93 1.83
N GLY A 66 -7.99 -2.39 2.45
CA GLY A 66 -7.99 -3.54 3.34
C GLY A 66 -7.61 -4.85 2.65
N PRO A 67 -8.34 -5.28 1.61
CA PRO A 67 -8.01 -6.47 0.82
C PRO A 67 -6.60 -6.43 0.23
N MET A 68 -6.17 -5.27 -0.31
CA MET A 68 -4.83 -5.12 -0.86
C MET A 68 -3.76 -5.32 0.21
N LYS A 69 -3.93 -4.72 1.40
CA LYS A 69 -3.01 -4.94 2.52
C LYS A 69 -2.95 -6.40 2.94
N GLN A 70 -4.10 -7.07 3.08
CA GLN A 70 -4.13 -8.49 3.46
C GLN A 70 -3.39 -9.38 2.44
N ALA A 71 -3.54 -9.08 1.14
CA ALA A 71 -2.80 -9.80 0.09
C ALA A 71 -1.28 -9.55 0.21
N ALA A 72 -0.88 -8.31 0.47
CA ALA A 72 0.52 -7.93 0.68
C ALA A 72 1.11 -8.62 1.93
N ASP A 73 0.45 -8.53 3.09
CA ASP A 73 0.90 -9.17 4.34
C ASP A 73 1.04 -10.70 4.18
N LYS A 74 0.09 -11.34 3.47
CA LYS A 74 0.17 -12.77 3.15
C LYS A 74 1.38 -13.06 2.27
N LYS A 75 1.63 -12.25 1.24
CA LYS A 75 2.79 -12.42 0.35
C LYS A 75 4.10 -12.25 1.09
N VAL A 76 4.22 -11.26 1.97
CA VAL A 76 5.39 -11.07 2.84
C VAL A 76 5.65 -12.31 3.69
N THR A 77 4.58 -12.90 4.27
CA THR A 77 4.71 -14.13 5.07
C THR A 77 5.22 -15.31 4.22
N GLU A 78 4.67 -15.50 3.01
CA GLU A 78 5.11 -16.55 2.07
C GLU A 78 6.58 -16.37 1.69
N LEU A 79 6.99 -15.14 1.36
CA LEU A 79 8.36 -14.83 0.96
C LEU A 79 9.36 -14.97 2.13
N ASN A 80 8.96 -14.60 3.35
CA ASN A 80 9.78 -14.82 4.53
C ASN A 80 10.04 -16.31 4.79
N ASN A 81 9.05 -17.19 4.56
CA ASN A 81 9.23 -18.63 4.66
C ASN A 81 10.13 -19.15 3.53
N TYR A 82 9.93 -18.67 2.31
CA TYR A 82 10.81 -19.00 1.18
C TYR A 82 12.27 -18.66 1.48
N PHE A 83 12.57 -17.48 2.03
CA PHE A 83 13.95 -17.08 2.36
C PHE A 83 14.60 -17.93 3.46
N LYS A 84 13.81 -18.54 4.37
CA LYS A 84 14.30 -19.45 5.38
C LYS A 84 14.66 -20.83 4.81
N GLU A 85 13.93 -21.28 3.79
CA GLU A 85 14.03 -22.64 3.26
C GLU A 85 14.96 -22.76 2.05
N LYS A 86 15.18 -21.67 1.29
CA LYS A 86 15.94 -21.68 0.04
C LYS A 86 17.33 -21.08 0.18
N PRO A 87 18.30 -21.58 -0.60
CA PRO A 87 19.66 -21.00 -0.63
C PRO A 87 19.64 -19.51 -1.00
N PRO A 88 20.65 -18.74 -0.58
CA PRO A 88 20.69 -17.29 -0.78
C PRO A 88 20.96 -16.81 -2.22
N GLU A 89 21.10 -17.68 -3.20
CA GLU A 89 21.55 -17.33 -4.55
C GLU A 89 20.59 -17.82 -5.63
N GLY A 90 20.60 -17.15 -6.79
CA GLY A 90 19.87 -17.52 -7.98
C GLY A 90 18.76 -16.52 -8.40
N PRO A 91 18.30 -16.63 -9.67
CA PRO A 91 17.34 -15.69 -10.24
C PRO A 91 15.97 -15.72 -9.53
N GLU A 92 15.53 -16.89 -9.04
CA GLU A 92 14.30 -17.01 -8.26
C GLU A 92 14.36 -16.21 -6.95
N ARG A 93 15.53 -16.19 -6.30
CA ARG A 93 15.72 -15.42 -5.08
C ARG A 93 15.74 -13.93 -5.36
N THR A 94 16.34 -13.49 -6.47
CA THR A 94 16.32 -12.09 -6.88
C THR A 94 14.88 -11.62 -7.15
N LEU A 95 14.10 -12.42 -7.87
CA LEU A 95 12.67 -12.16 -8.06
C LEU A 95 11.92 -12.06 -6.72
N ALA A 96 12.14 -13.04 -5.84
CA ALA A 96 11.50 -13.07 -4.52
C ALA A 96 11.88 -11.84 -3.67
N PHE A 97 13.12 -11.36 -3.77
CA PHE A 97 13.59 -10.17 -3.06
C PHE A 97 12.88 -8.89 -3.54
N HIS A 98 12.81 -8.66 -4.84
CA HIS A 98 12.08 -7.51 -5.38
C HIS A 98 10.59 -7.60 -5.07
N PHE A 99 10.02 -8.80 -5.11
CA PHE A 99 8.62 -9.00 -4.75
C PHE A 99 8.36 -8.69 -3.27
N TYR A 100 9.29 -9.09 -2.39
CA TYR A 100 9.25 -8.76 -0.97
C TYR A 100 9.26 -7.24 -0.75
N ILE A 101 10.18 -6.52 -1.42
CA ILE A 101 10.25 -5.05 -1.32
C ILE A 101 8.89 -4.42 -1.64
N VAL A 102 8.26 -4.81 -2.76
CA VAL A 102 6.96 -4.25 -3.16
C VAL A 102 5.87 -4.56 -2.12
N ALA A 103 5.74 -5.82 -1.70
CA ALA A 103 4.68 -6.24 -0.80
C ALA A 103 4.84 -5.66 0.62
N ASP A 104 6.06 -5.67 1.16
CA ASP A 104 6.36 -5.14 2.48
C ASP A 104 6.20 -3.62 2.53
N THR A 105 6.76 -2.92 1.55
CA THR A 105 6.63 -1.45 1.43
C THR A 105 5.16 -1.05 1.34
N PHE A 106 4.33 -1.78 0.58
CA PHE A 106 2.90 -1.47 0.50
C PHE A 106 2.20 -1.60 1.85
N GLY A 107 2.48 -2.67 2.60
CA GLY A 107 1.92 -2.89 3.94
C GLY A 107 2.35 -1.81 4.94
N GLN A 108 3.64 -1.44 4.94
CA GLN A 108 4.22 -0.39 5.79
C GLN A 108 3.67 1.00 5.41
N ALA A 109 3.61 1.31 4.11
CA ALA A 109 3.11 2.59 3.63
C ALA A 109 1.63 2.81 4.02
N GLN A 110 0.80 1.77 3.96
CA GLN A 110 -0.58 1.87 4.44
C GLN A 110 -0.68 2.12 5.95
N TYR A 111 0.17 1.47 6.76
CA TYR A 111 0.25 1.73 8.18
C TYR A 111 0.63 3.20 8.45
N HIS A 112 1.68 3.69 7.81
CA HIS A 112 2.14 5.09 7.97
C HIS A 112 1.13 6.12 7.49
N ARG A 113 0.42 5.82 6.40
CA ARG A 113 -0.69 6.67 5.93
C ARG A 113 -1.79 6.77 6.98
N ASN A 114 -2.18 5.66 7.61
CA ASN A 114 -3.18 5.69 8.67
C ASN A 114 -2.70 6.50 9.88
N GLU A 115 -1.43 6.36 10.28
CA GLU A 115 -0.83 7.17 11.33
C GLU A 115 -0.82 8.67 10.95
N ALA A 116 -0.44 8.99 9.70
CA ALA A 116 -0.38 10.37 9.23
C ALA A 116 -1.77 11.04 9.17
N ASP A 117 -2.81 10.31 8.74
CA ASP A 117 -4.15 10.86 8.56
C ASP A 117 -4.93 10.94 9.88
N TYR A 118 -4.76 9.98 10.81
CA TYR A 118 -5.66 9.82 11.96
C TYR A 118 -4.99 10.00 13.33
N ASN A 119 -3.69 9.76 13.47
CA ASN A 119 -2.98 9.92 14.74
C ASN A 119 -2.39 11.33 14.88
N THR A 120 -3.20 12.28 15.35
CA THR A 120 -2.79 13.68 15.51
C THR A 120 -1.75 13.89 16.63
N ALA A 121 -1.57 12.91 17.52
CA ALA A 121 -0.59 12.99 18.61
C ALA A 121 0.84 12.62 18.17
N ARG A 122 1.00 12.01 16.99
CA ARG A 122 2.32 11.68 16.44
C ARG A 122 2.91 12.86 15.69
N ASP A 123 4.12 13.24 16.02
CA ASP A 123 4.92 14.17 15.22
C ASP A 123 5.77 13.41 14.19
N TRP A 124 5.81 13.95 12.99
CA TRP A 124 6.62 13.45 11.88
C TRP A 124 7.87 14.27 11.73
N HIS A 125 9.01 13.61 11.51
CA HIS A 125 10.28 14.25 11.23
C HIS A 125 10.59 14.18 9.72
N LEU A 126 11.17 15.23 9.15
CA LEU A 126 11.50 15.31 7.72
C LEU A 126 12.32 14.09 7.26
N THR A 127 13.35 13.72 8.02
CA THR A 127 14.19 12.55 7.68
C THR A 127 13.39 11.25 7.62
N GLU A 128 12.46 11.04 8.54
CA GLU A 128 11.57 9.87 8.55
C GLU A 128 10.67 9.85 7.32
N VAL A 129 10.08 11.00 6.96
CA VAL A 129 9.21 11.13 5.79
C VAL A 129 9.98 10.86 4.50
N LEU A 130 11.20 11.42 4.37
CA LEU A 130 12.05 11.17 3.20
C LEU A 130 12.43 9.69 3.07
N LEU A 131 12.78 9.01 4.17
CA LEU A 131 13.03 7.56 4.16
C LEU A 131 11.81 6.74 3.71
N HIS A 132 10.59 7.16 4.08
CA HIS A 132 9.38 6.51 3.58
C HIS A 132 9.19 6.71 2.08
N ILE A 133 9.43 7.91 1.58
CA ILE A 133 9.32 8.23 0.15
C ILE A 133 10.37 7.44 -0.64
N ASP A 134 11.61 7.37 -0.15
CA ASP A 134 12.71 6.59 -0.75
C ASP A 134 12.36 5.09 -0.79
N GLY A 135 11.77 4.54 0.27
CA GLY A 135 11.29 3.17 0.30
C GLY A 135 10.22 2.89 -0.77
N ILE A 136 9.30 3.83 -0.99
CA ILE A 136 8.29 3.72 -2.04
C ILE A 136 8.92 3.85 -3.43
N SER A 137 9.90 4.73 -3.62
CA SER A 137 10.67 4.82 -4.86
C SER A 137 11.38 3.48 -5.17
N ALA A 138 12.02 2.88 -4.18
CA ALA A 138 12.65 1.55 -4.33
C ALA A 138 11.61 0.44 -4.65
N ALA A 139 10.37 0.55 -4.16
CA ALA A 139 9.30 -0.36 -4.53
C ALA A 139 8.85 -0.17 -6.00
N PHE A 140 8.83 1.06 -6.53
CA PHE A 140 8.59 1.33 -7.95
C PHE A 140 9.67 0.69 -8.83
N ASP A 141 10.95 0.86 -8.47
CA ASP A 141 12.07 0.26 -9.19
C ASP A 141 11.98 -1.27 -9.17
N SER A 142 11.70 -1.83 -8.00
CA SER A 142 11.51 -3.27 -7.84
C SER A 142 10.33 -3.78 -8.66
N TRP A 143 9.21 -3.05 -8.68
CA TRP A 143 8.05 -3.37 -9.50
C TRP A 143 8.40 -3.43 -10.99
N ASN A 144 9.12 -2.45 -11.50
CA ASN A 144 9.55 -2.39 -12.91
C ASN A 144 10.38 -3.61 -13.33
N ILE A 145 11.14 -4.22 -12.39
CA ILE A 145 11.93 -5.42 -12.64
C ILE A 145 11.04 -6.68 -12.74
N ILE A 146 10.00 -6.78 -11.92
CA ILE A 146 9.26 -8.04 -11.74
C ILE A 146 7.87 -8.05 -12.36
N ARG A 147 7.37 -6.92 -12.87
CA ARG A 147 5.98 -6.74 -13.30
C ARG A 147 5.47 -7.75 -14.33
N GLU A 148 6.34 -8.29 -15.19
CA GLU A 148 5.96 -9.24 -16.24
C GLU A 148 5.91 -10.70 -15.75
N GLU A 149 6.32 -10.96 -14.51
CA GLU A 149 6.37 -12.32 -13.97
C GLU A 149 4.96 -12.87 -13.65
N PRO A 150 4.62 -14.10 -14.08
CA PRO A 150 3.28 -14.65 -13.89
C PRO A 150 2.83 -14.69 -12.42
N SER A 151 3.74 -14.96 -11.49
CA SER A 151 3.45 -14.99 -10.05
C SER A 151 3.11 -13.60 -9.50
N VAL A 152 3.71 -12.55 -10.05
CA VAL A 152 3.45 -11.15 -9.69
C VAL A 152 2.13 -10.70 -10.28
N GLN A 153 1.80 -11.10 -11.50
CA GLN A 153 0.50 -10.83 -12.11
C GLN A 153 -0.65 -11.53 -11.34
N ALA A 154 -0.45 -12.76 -10.88
CA ALA A 154 -1.40 -13.46 -10.01
C ALA A 154 -1.60 -12.74 -8.66
N PHE A 155 -0.55 -12.12 -8.12
CA PHE A 155 -0.64 -11.31 -6.90
C PHE A 155 -1.58 -10.11 -7.07
N LEU A 156 -1.53 -9.38 -8.20
CA LEU A 156 -2.45 -8.28 -8.48
C LEU A 156 -3.91 -8.74 -8.44
N VAL A 157 -4.21 -9.92 -8.98
CA VAL A 157 -5.56 -10.51 -8.91
C VAL A 157 -5.95 -10.82 -7.46
N SER A 158 -5.01 -11.27 -6.63
CA SER A 158 -5.25 -11.58 -5.22
C SER A 158 -5.57 -10.35 -4.36
N MET A 159 -5.26 -9.16 -4.84
CA MET A 159 -5.59 -7.88 -4.18
C MET A 159 -7.07 -7.48 -4.31
N LEU A 160 -7.81 -8.11 -5.22
CA LEU A 160 -9.25 -7.88 -5.33
C LEU A 160 -10.01 -8.47 -4.13
N PRO A 161 -11.10 -7.82 -3.67
CA PRO A 161 -11.95 -8.34 -2.61
C PRO A 161 -12.56 -9.69 -2.99
N SER A 162 -12.32 -10.74 -2.22
CA SER A 162 -13.01 -12.02 -2.39
C SER A 162 -14.43 -11.95 -1.81
N LYS A 163 -15.36 -12.79 -2.34
CA LYS A 163 -16.73 -12.89 -1.79
C LYS A 163 -16.74 -13.31 -0.31
N GLU A 164 -15.84 -14.20 0.08
CA GLU A 164 -15.68 -14.69 1.45
C GLU A 164 -15.24 -13.59 2.42
N ARG A 165 -14.39 -12.65 1.97
CA ARG A 165 -13.98 -11.50 2.78
C ARG A 165 -15.13 -10.53 3.03
N LYS A 166 -15.93 -10.22 2.01
CA LYS A 166 -17.11 -9.35 2.15
C LYS A 166 -18.10 -9.92 3.16
N GLN A 167 -18.27 -11.24 3.20
CA GLN A 167 -19.14 -11.92 4.16
C GLN A 167 -18.56 -11.87 5.59
N SER A 168 -17.26 -12.10 5.75
CA SER A 168 -16.57 -12.01 7.04
C SER A 168 -16.57 -10.59 7.61
N GLU A 169 -16.40 -9.58 6.78
CA GLU A 169 -16.46 -8.17 7.18
C GLU A 169 -17.87 -7.75 7.61
N ARG A 170 -18.91 -8.18 6.88
CA ARG A 170 -20.32 -7.98 7.28
C ARG A 170 -20.61 -8.59 8.65
N LEU A 171 -20.20 -9.84 8.89
CA LEU A 171 -20.38 -10.52 10.17
C LEU A 171 -19.59 -9.85 11.32
N ARG A 172 -18.45 -9.25 11.04
CA ARG A 172 -17.70 -8.47 12.05
C ARG A 172 -18.36 -7.13 12.35
N GLN A 173 -18.95 -6.47 11.37
CA GLN A 173 -19.70 -5.22 11.56
C GLN A 173 -20.99 -5.45 12.34
N GLU A 174 -21.71 -6.54 12.07
CA GLU A 174 -22.92 -6.94 12.80
C GLU A 174 -22.64 -7.32 14.27
N LYS A 175 -21.42 -7.81 14.58
CA LYS A 175 -21.01 -8.16 15.95
C LYS A 175 -20.41 -7.00 16.75
N ARG A 176 -20.28 -5.82 16.17
CA ARG A 176 -19.83 -4.64 16.92
C ARG A 176 -20.98 -4.16 17.80
N PRO A 177 -20.85 -4.16 19.16
CA PRO A 177 -21.91 -3.65 20.02
C PRO A 177 -22.13 -2.17 19.68
N THR A 178 -23.37 -1.82 19.39
CA THR A 178 -23.81 -0.42 19.32
C THR A 178 -23.63 0.17 20.71
N LEU A 179 -22.75 1.14 20.84
CA LEU A 179 -22.57 1.98 22.03
C LEU A 179 -23.80 2.92 22.17
N THR A 180 -24.94 2.33 22.48
CA THR A 180 -26.15 3.08 22.90
C THR A 180 -26.80 2.26 24.01
N ASP A 181 -26.40 2.54 25.24
CA ASP A 181 -27.25 2.51 26.44
C ASP A 181 -26.37 2.85 27.65
N THR A 182 -26.11 4.15 27.84
CA THR A 182 -25.90 4.66 29.20
C THR A 182 -27.29 5.05 29.74
N PRO A 183 -27.83 4.40 30.76
CA PRO A 183 -29.00 4.92 31.44
C PRO A 183 -28.60 6.20 32.16
N ASN A 184 -29.36 7.25 31.92
CA ASN A 184 -29.29 8.55 32.59
C ASN A 184 -29.60 8.33 34.07
N PRO A 185 -28.74 8.68 35.04
CA PRO A 185 -29.09 8.61 36.44
C PRO A 185 -30.04 9.75 36.79
N SER A 186 -31.19 9.38 37.30
CA SER A 186 -32.19 10.26 37.94
C SER A 186 -31.67 10.84 39.25
#